data_12ef697a37c840aff4849404aa95a9ad
#
_entry.id   12ef697a37c840aff4849404aa95a9ad
#
_cell.length_a   1.000
_cell.length_b   1.000
_cell.length_c   1.000
_cell.angle_alpha   90.00
_cell.angle_beta   90.00
_cell.angle_gamma   90.00
#
_symmetry.space_group_name_H-M   'P 1'
#
loop_
_entity.id
_entity.type
_entity.pdbx_description
1 polymer ?
#
loop_
_entity_poly.entity_id
_entity_poly.type
_entity_poly.pdbx_seq_one_letter_code
_entity_poly.pdbx_strand_id
1 'polypeptide(L)'
;MGTWAITVDCADPDRLGRFWSTALGYAAAPAPTGWATWELWFDHFGVPEQERTTWGALVDPTGAGPALSFLAVPEPKTLKNRLHFDLRVGGGRHVEPERRWPPVLAEVNRLTAAGAVVTRQVDFDGHGDHVVMSDPEGNEFCVL
;
A
#
# COMPACT_ATOMS: atom_id res chain seq x y z
N MET A 1 5.89 -9.40 -22.89
CA MET A 1 5.18 -9.72 -21.62
C MET A 1 4.33 -8.50 -21.27
N GLY A 2 3.03 -8.69 -20.96
CA GLY A 2 2.14 -7.57 -20.63
C GLY A 2 2.49 -6.93 -19.29
N THR A 3 2.19 -5.66 -19.11
CA THR A 3 2.20 -5.00 -17.80
C THR A 3 0.96 -5.43 -16.99
N TRP A 4 1.07 -5.41 -15.66
CA TRP A 4 -0.01 -5.74 -14.75
C TRP A 4 -0.06 -4.75 -13.58
N ALA A 5 -1.20 -4.63 -12.95
CA ALA A 5 -1.44 -3.75 -11.81
C ALA A 5 -2.25 -4.48 -10.75
N ILE A 6 -2.25 -3.97 -9.53
CA ILE A 6 -3.09 -4.44 -8.43
C ILE A 6 -4.15 -3.37 -8.19
N THR A 7 -5.42 -3.76 -8.15
CA THR A 7 -6.51 -2.88 -7.72
C THR A 7 -6.97 -3.30 -6.33
N VAL A 8 -7.07 -2.33 -5.43
CA VAL A 8 -7.53 -2.48 -4.05
C VAL A 8 -8.87 -1.75 -3.92
N ASP A 9 -9.92 -2.49 -3.64
CA ASP A 9 -11.21 -1.92 -3.30
C ASP A 9 -11.14 -1.32 -1.88
N CYS A 10 -11.70 -0.12 -1.71
CA CYS A 10 -11.58 0.66 -0.47
C CYS A 10 -12.76 1.60 -0.27
N ALA A 11 -12.88 2.18 0.92
CA ALA A 11 -13.87 3.23 1.17
C ALA A 11 -13.35 4.61 0.78
N ASP A 12 -12.05 4.87 0.96
CA ASP A 12 -11.40 6.18 0.72
C ASP A 12 -10.09 5.99 -0.05
N PRO A 13 -10.12 6.06 -1.40
CA PRO A 13 -8.94 5.90 -2.25
C PRO A 13 -7.81 6.88 -1.96
N ASP A 14 -8.12 8.11 -1.58
CA ASP A 14 -7.12 9.13 -1.30
C ASP A 14 -6.38 8.83 0.01
N ARG A 15 -7.10 8.52 1.07
CA ARG A 15 -6.53 8.12 2.36
C ARG A 15 -5.67 6.87 2.24
N LEU A 16 -6.19 5.85 1.57
CA LEU A 16 -5.49 4.58 1.40
C LEU A 16 -4.28 4.74 0.47
N GLY A 17 -4.43 5.51 -0.59
CA GLY A 17 -3.33 5.85 -1.51
C GLY A 17 -2.19 6.58 -0.80
N ARG A 18 -2.46 7.58 0.05
CA ARG A 18 -1.42 8.25 0.84
C ARG A 18 -0.67 7.30 1.76
N PHE A 19 -1.38 6.38 2.41
CA PHE A 19 -0.74 5.38 3.26
C PHE A 19 0.21 4.49 2.45
N TRP A 20 -0.26 3.90 1.35
CA TRP A 20 0.55 3.00 0.53
C TRP A 20 1.67 3.72 -0.23
N SER A 21 1.48 4.99 -0.61
CA SER A 21 2.57 5.85 -1.10
C SER A 21 3.70 5.95 -0.07
N THR A 22 3.34 6.21 1.20
CA THR A 22 4.30 6.26 2.31
C THR A 22 4.96 4.90 2.56
N ALA A 23 4.17 3.81 2.58
CA ALA A 23 4.66 2.48 2.90
C ALA A 23 5.67 1.94 1.87
N LEU A 24 5.38 2.14 0.59
CA LEU A 24 6.16 1.59 -0.52
C LEU A 24 7.14 2.58 -1.16
N GLY A 25 7.05 3.87 -0.84
CA GLY A 25 7.79 4.91 -1.55
C GLY A 25 7.26 5.15 -2.97
N TYR A 26 6.02 4.80 -3.24
CA TYR A 26 5.37 5.00 -4.53
C TYR A 26 4.92 6.45 -4.73
N ALA A 27 4.94 6.90 -5.96
CA ALA A 27 4.44 8.23 -6.36
C ALA A 27 3.02 8.14 -6.93
N ALA A 28 2.28 9.25 -6.86
CA ALA A 28 1.00 9.36 -7.56
C ALA A 28 1.19 9.11 -9.06
N ALA A 29 0.29 8.34 -9.67
CA ALA A 29 0.37 8.06 -11.08
C ALA A 29 0.18 9.36 -11.89
N PRO A 30 1.04 9.63 -12.89
CA PRO A 30 0.88 10.78 -13.76
C PRO A 30 -0.42 10.67 -14.57
N ALA A 31 -0.89 11.79 -15.09
CA ALA A 31 -1.98 11.80 -16.05
C ALA A 31 -1.63 10.95 -17.29
N PRO A 32 -2.62 10.41 -17.99
CA PRO A 32 -2.39 9.61 -19.20
C PRO A 32 -1.55 10.36 -20.24
N THR A 33 -0.80 9.63 -21.05
CA THR A 33 0.04 10.19 -22.11
C THR A 33 -0.77 11.17 -23.00
N GLY A 34 -0.22 12.36 -23.19
CA GLY A 34 -0.86 13.44 -23.94
C GLY A 34 -1.64 14.44 -23.07
N TRP A 35 -1.72 14.24 -21.76
CA TRP A 35 -2.40 15.13 -20.82
C TRP A 35 -1.41 15.68 -19.78
N ALA A 36 -1.48 16.99 -19.53
CA ALA A 36 -0.62 17.64 -18.54
C ALA A 36 -1.05 17.34 -17.11
N THR A 37 -2.36 17.22 -16.86
CA THR A 37 -2.92 16.92 -15.53
C THR A 37 -4.15 16.02 -15.64
N TRP A 38 -4.50 15.37 -14.51
CA TRP A 38 -5.73 14.59 -14.39
C TRP A 38 -6.99 15.46 -14.54
N GLU A 39 -6.97 16.71 -14.06
CA GLU A 39 -8.09 17.64 -14.17
C GLU A 39 -8.43 17.91 -15.62
N LEU A 40 -7.42 18.19 -16.47
CA LEU A 40 -7.62 18.40 -17.90
C LEU A 40 -8.20 17.15 -18.58
N TRP A 41 -7.75 15.97 -18.16
CA TRP A 41 -8.29 14.71 -18.67
C TRP A 41 -9.75 14.52 -18.24
N PHE A 42 -10.06 14.73 -16.96
CA PHE A 42 -11.42 14.63 -16.43
C PHE A 42 -12.39 15.59 -17.13
N ASP A 43 -11.96 16.85 -17.32
CA ASP A 43 -12.77 17.87 -17.99
C ASP A 43 -13.06 17.50 -19.44
N HIS A 44 -12.05 17.01 -20.15
CA HIS A 44 -12.21 16.61 -21.55
C HIS A 44 -13.21 15.46 -21.73
N PHE A 45 -13.19 14.48 -20.83
CA PHE A 45 -14.08 13.33 -20.89
C PHE A 45 -15.39 13.53 -20.12
N GLY A 46 -15.61 14.73 -19.57
CA GLY A 46 -16.84 15.07 -18.86
C GLY A 46 -17.06 14.25 -17.58
N VAL A 47 -15.98 13.85 -16.90
CA VAL A 47 -16.07 13.09 -15.65
C VAL A 47 -16.65 13.99 -14.55
N PRO A 48 -17.80 13.63 -13.93
CA PRO A 48 -18.41 14.41 -12.87
C PRO A 48 -17.46 14.59 -11.68
N GLU A 49 -17.51 15.76 -11.04
CA GLU A 49 -16.60 16.09 -9.93
C GLU A 49 -16.65 15.05 -8.80
N GLN A 50 -17.84 14.57 -8.45
CA GLN A 50 -18.05 13.55 -7.41
C GLN A 50 -17.42 12.19 -7.76
N GLU A 51 -17.14 11.92 -9.04
CA GLU A 51 -16.52 10.67 -9.47
C GLU A 51 -14.99 10.76 -9.53
N ARG A 52 -14.43 11.98 -9.55
CA ARG A 52 -12.98 12.21 -9.67
C ARG A 52 -12.19 11.72 -8.44
N THR A 53 -12.85 11.59 -7.30
CA THR A 53 -12.26 11.13 -6.03
C THR A 53 -12.56 9.67 -5.72
N THR A 54 -13.33 8.97 -6.56
CA THR A 54 -13.67 7.56 -6.36
C THR A 54 -12.55 6.61 -6.80
N TRP A 55 -11.46 7.16 -7.30
CA TRP A 55 -10.34 6.41 -7.82
C TRP A 55 -9.01 7.09 -7.51
N GLY A 56 -7.96 6.30 -7.32
CA GLY A 56 -6.58 6.75 -7.17
C GLY A 56 -5.61 5.74 -7.75
N ALA A 57 -4.41 6.17 -8.08
CA ALA A 57 -3.36 5.27 -8.54
C ALA A 57 -1.96 5.73 -8.11
N LEU A 58 -1.10 4.74 -7.83
CA LEU A 58 0.30 4.88 -7.51
C LEU A 58 1.15 4.08 -8.48
N VAL A 59 2.34 4.58 -8.75
CA VAL A 59 3.36 3.90 -9.55
C VAL A 59 4.68 3.84 -8.79
N ASP A 60 5.42 2.75 -9.00
CA ASP A 60 6.79 2.66 -8.53
C ASP A 60 7.67 3.62 -9.35
N PRO A 61 8.34 4.62 -8.73
CA PRO A 61 9.22 5.54 -9.46
C PRO A 61 10.38 4.84 -10.18
N THR A 62 10.76 3.64 -9.72
CA THR A 62 11.83 2.85 -10.35
C THR A 62 11.32 2.01 -11.51
N GLY A 63 10.00 1.82 -11.64
CA GLY A 63 9.38 0.97 -12.65
C GLY A 63 9.57 -0.53 -12.43
N ALA A 64 10.10 -0.96 -11.29
CA ALA A 64 10.34 -2.37 -10.97
C ALA A 64 9.09 -3.08 -10.43
N GLY A 65 8.23 -2.34 -9.72
CA GLY A 65 7.00 -2.87 -9.12
C GLY A 65 5.76 -2.61 -9.99
N PRO A 66 4.64 -3.32 -9.71
CA PRO A 66 3.35 -3.08 -10.36
C PRO A 66 2.76 -1.75 -9.94
N ALA A 67 1.93 -1.15 -10.80
CA ALA A 67 1.07 -0.05 -10.37
C ALA A 67 0.02 -0.53 -9.35
N LEU A 68 -0.36 0.34 -8.42
CA LEU A 68 -1.47 0.14 -7.49
C LEU A 68 -2.59 1.10 -7.85
N SER A 69 -3.81 0.57 -7.95
CA SER A 69 -5.03 1.38 -8.09
C SER A 69 -5.90 1.19 -6.85
N PHE A 70 -6.60 2.24 -6.47
CA PHE A 70 -7.55 2.23 -5.35
C PHE A 70 -8.91 2.63 -5.91
N LEU A 71 -9.92 1.81 -5.65
CA LEU A 71 -11.28 2.02 -6.18
C LEU A 71 -12.27 2.09 -5.03
N ALA A 72 -13.04 3.19 -4.97
CA ALA A 72 -14.11 3.32 -3.98
C ALA A 72 -15.22 2.32 -4.27
N VAL A 73 -15.57 1.54 -3.26
CA VAL A 73 -16.68 0.57 -3.32
C VAL A 73 -17.57 0.74 -2.08
N PRO A 74 -18.87 0.47 -2.20
CA PRO A 74 -19.81 0.62 -1.07
C PRO A 74 -19.68 -0.51 -0.03
N GLU A 75 -19.07 -1.64 -0.39
CA GLU A 75 -18.93 -2.80 0.49
C GLU A 75 -17.84 -2.58 1.54
N PRO A 76 -18.15 -2.67 2.85
CA PRO A 76 -17.14 -2.53 3.89
C PRO A 76 -16.21 -3.75 3.96
N LYS A 77 -14.99 -3.53 4.43
CA LYS A 77 -14.03 -4.59 4.72
C LYS A 77 -14.47 -5.39 5.95
N THR A 78 -14.93 -6.62 5.75
CA THR A 78 -15.45 -7.50 6.82
C THR A 78 -14.72 -8.84 6.93
N LEU A 79 -14.15 -9.34 5.85
CA LEU A 79 -13.51 -10.65 5.81
C LEU A 79 -11.99 -10.52 5.90
N LYS A 80 -11.33 -11.62 6.32
CA LYS A 80 -9.87 -11.73 6.26
C LYS A 80 -9.37 -11.57 4.82
N ASN A 81 -8.26 -10.85 4.66
CA ASN A 81 -7.58 -10.73 3.37
C ASN A 81 -7.21 -12.11 2.79
N ARG A 82 -7.39 -12.26 1.50
CA ARG A 82 -6.88 -13.39 0.72
C ARG A 82 -5.52 -13.09 0.08
N LEU A 83 -5.22 -11.82 -0.10
CA LEU A 83 -3.95 -11.29 -0.57
C LEU A 83 -3.47 -10.27 0.45
N HIS A 84 -2.19 -10.28 0.79
CA HIS A 84 -1.54 -9.27 1.63
C HIS A 84 -0.12 -9.01 1.13
N PHE A 85 0.40 -7.83 1.43
CA PHE A 85 1.77 -7.46 1.09
C PHE A 85 2.74 -7.87 2.20
N ASP A 86 3.94 -8.28 1.81
CA ASP A 86 5.07 -8.52 2.70
C ASP A 86 6.14 -7.45 2.47
N LEU A 87 6.29 -6.51 3.39
CA LEU A 87 7.32 -5.47 3.36
C LEU A 87 8.61 -6.02 3.95
N ARG A 88 9.57 -6.31 3.10
CA ARG A 88 10.82 -7.00 3.48
C ARG A 88 11.91 -5.98 3.77
N VAL A 89 12.08 -5.59 5.01
CA VAL A 89 13.08 -4.62 5.47
C VAL A 89 14.21 -5.24 6.31
N GLY A 90 13.98 -6.45 6.84
CA GLY A 90 14.95 -7.15 7.68
C GLY A 90 16.02 -7.96 6.91
N GLY A 91 15.92 -8.06 5.60
CA GLY A 91 16.88 -8.81 4.77
C GLY A 91 16.63 -10.31 4.70
N GLY A 92 15.66 -10.86 5.46
CA GLY A 92 15.27 -12.27 5.44
C GLY A 92 15.91 -13.13 6.55
N ARG A 93 15.43 -14.37 6.68
CA ARG A 93 15.78 -15.28 7.80
C ARG A 93 17.24 -15.76 7.83
N HIS A 94 18.00 -15.53 6.76
CA HIS A 94 19.42 -15.81 6.73
C HIS A 94 20.27 -14.72 7.41
N VAL A 95 19.65 -13.57 7.75
CA VAL A 95 20.28 -12.50 8.53
C VAL A 95 20.04 -12.79 10.01
N GLU A 96 21.11 -12.66 10.83
CA GLU A 96 21.03 -12.87 12.27
C GLU A 96 19.91 -12.04 12.92
N PRO A 97 19.13 -12.60 13.87
CA PRO A 97 17.97 -11.94 14.47
C PRO A 97 18.27 -10.54 15.03
N GLU A 98 19.43 -10.37 15.68
CA GLU A 98 19.86 -9.10 16.27
C GLU A 98 20.08 -8.00 15.24
N ARG A 99 20.36 -8.36 13.99
CA ARG A 99 20.53 -7.42 12.86
C ARG A 99 19.27 -7.25 12.06
N ARG A 100 18.46 -8.29 11.95
CA ARG A 100 17.22 -8.33 11.17
C ARG A 100 16.08 -7.58 11.85
N TRP A 101 15.95 -7.76 13.17
CA TRP A 101 14.78 -7.29 13.92
C TRP A 101 14.69 -5.77 14.09
N PRO A 102 15.79 -5.03 14.39
CA PRO A 102 15.71 -3.58 14.52
C PRO A 102 15.13 -2.82 13.30
N PRO A 103 15.49 -3.12 12.04
CA PRO A 103 14.84 -2.53 10.88
C PRO A 103 13.32 -2.82 10.80
N VAL A 104 12.89 -4.04 11.18
CA VAL A 104 11.47 -4.40 11.22
C VAL A 104 10.73 -3.52 12.22
N LEU A 105 11.24 -3.37 13.44
CA LEU A 105 10.63 -2.51 14.46
C LEU A 105 10.61 -1.03 14.05
N ALA A 106 11.67 -0.54 13.42
CA ALA A 106 11.73 0.82 12.92
C ALA A 106 10.64 1.07 11.86
N GLU A 107 10.47 0.14 10.94
CA GLU A 107 9.43 0.21 9.91
C GLU A 107 8.01 0.12 10.51
N VAL A 108 7.78 -0.78 11.45
CA VAL A 108 6.51 -0.88 12.19
C VAL A 108 6.16 0.47 12.84
N ASN A 109 7.12 1.12 13.52
CA ASN A 109 6.90 2.42 14.13
C ASN A 109 6.58 3.50 13.09
N ARG A 110 7.31 3.51 11.97
CA ARG A 110 7.09 4.46 10.86
C ARG A 110 5.68 4.30 10.27
N LEU A 111 5.24 3.07 10.03
CA LEU A 111 3.93 2.78 9.45
C LEU A 111 2.79 3.02 10.45
N THR A 112 3.02 2.77 11.73
CA THR A 112 2.04 3.13 12.78
C THR A 112 1.82 4.65 12.82
N ALA A 113 2.89 5.44 12.71
CA ALA A 113 2.77 6.89 12.61
C ALA A 113 2.02 7.35 11.33
N ALA A 114 2.06 6.55 10.26
CA ALA A 114 1.32 6.80 9.02
C ALA A 114 -0.15 6.29 9.06
N GLY A 115 -0.58 5.66 10.16
CA GLY A 115 -1.96 5.23 10.37
C GLY A 115 -2.22 3.72 10.32
N ALA A 116 -1.19 2.89 10.21
CA ALA A 116 -1.34 1.44 10.34
C ALA A 116 -1.51 1.03 11.81
N VAL A 117 -2.10 -0.14 12.02
CA VAL A 117 -2.31 -0.73 13.34
C VAL A 117 -1.58 -2.06 13.44
N VAL A 118 -0.80 -2.25 14.51
CA VAL A 118 -0.20 -3.56 14.82
C VAL A 118 -1.29 -4.53 15.25
N THR A 119 -1.43 -5.63 14.53
CA THR A 119 -2.38 -6.70 14.87
C THR A 119 -1.73 -7.75 15.77
N ARG A 120 -0.53 -8.19 15.41
CA ARG A 120 0.25 -9.13 16.23
C ARG A 120 1.71 -9.17 15.80
N GLN A 121 2.59 -9.48 16.74
CA GLN A 121 3.95 -9.93 16.47
C GLN A 121 3.96 -11.46 16.36
N VAL A 122 4.76 -11.97 15.48
CA VAL A 122 5.03 -13.42 15.33
C VAL A 122 6.49 -13.66 15.60
N ASP A 123 6.75 -14.61 16.50
CA ASP A 123 8.09 -15.04 16.83
C ASP A 123 8.40 -16.41 16.20
N PHE A 124 9.66 -16.63 15.87
CA PHE A 124 10.17 -17.89 15.38
C PHE A 124 11.49 -18.20 16.08
N ASP A 125 11.60 -19.41 16.64
CA ASP A 125 12.79 -19.88 17.37
C ASP A 125 13.24 -18.93 18.51
N GLY A 126 12.27 -18.38 19.25
CA GLY A 126 12.53 -17.45 20.37
C GLY A 126 12.91 -16.03 19.98
N HIS A 127 12.87 -15.69 18.70
CA HIS A 127 13.20 -14.37 18.16
C HIS A 127 12.02 -13.78 17.37
N GLY A 128 11.92 -12.44 17.30
CA GLY A 128 10.97 -11.78 16.43
C GLY A 128 11.19 -12.14 14.96
N ASP A 129 10.13 -12.57 14.28
CA ASP A 129 10.17 -12.96 12.86
C ASP A 129 9.50 -11.93 11.96
N HIS A 130 8.26 -11.60 12.25
CA HIS A 130 7.51 -10.58 11.51
C HIS A 130 6.40 -9.96 12.36
N VAL A 131 5.89 -8.82 11.90
CA VAL A 131 4.74 -8.14 12.51
C VAL A 131 3.61 -8.10 11.49
N VAL A 132 2.45 -8.61 11.88
CA VAL A 132 1.20 -8.45 11.12
C VAL A 132 0.59 -7.11 11.48
N MET A 133 0.30 -6.31 10.48
CA MET A 133 -0.31 -4.99 10.60
C MET A 133 -1.59 -4.91 9.78
N SER A 134 -2.40 -3.91 10.05
CA SER A 134 -3.51 -3.50 9.20
C SER A 134 -3.29 -2.08 8.70
N ASP A 135 -3.61 -1.84 7.44
CA ASP A 135 -3.63 -0.51 6.86
C ASP A 135 -4.81 0.33 7.42
N PRO A 136 -4.96 1.61 7.08
CA PRO A 136 -6.04 2.46 7.61
C PRO A 136 -7.46 1.95 7.32
N GLU A 137 -7.64 1.01 6.42
CA GLU A 137 -8.94 0.41 6.10
C GLU A 137 -9.07 -1.06 6.57
N GLY A 138 -8.10 -1.56 7.34
CA GLY A 138 -8.14 -2.89 7.93
C GLY A 138 -7.61 -4.00 7.00
N ASN A 139 -6.96 -3.67 5.89
CA ASN A 139 -6.31 -4.68 5.07
C ASN A 139 -5.01 -5.14 5.73
N GLU A 140 -4.86 -6.46 5.90
CA GLU A 140 -3.67 -7.04 6.52
C GLU A 140 -2.46 -7.00 5.58
N PHE A 141 -1.29 -6.69 6.17
CA PHE A 141 0.02 -6.81 5.55
C PHE A 141 1.07 -7.19 6.62
N CYS A 142 2.25 -7.62 6.19
CA CYS A 142 3.33 -8.01 7.08
C CYS A 142 4.56 -7.11 6.91
N VAL A 143 5.29 -6.90 8.00
CA VAL A 143 6.62 -6.29 8.02
C VAL A 143 7.61 -7.34 8.52
N LEU A 144 8.64 -7.69 7.71
CA LEU A 144 9.61 -8.75 7.99
C LEU A 144 11.02 -8.46 7.46
#